data_10e405e533a1564e72e19e2681193cb4
#
_entry.id   10e405e533a1564e72e19e2681193cb4
#
_cell.length_a   1.000
_cell.length_b   1.000
_cell.length_c   1.000
_cell.angle_alpha   90.00
_cell.angle_beta   90.00
_cell.angle_gamma   90.00
#
_symmetry.space_group_name_H-M   'P 1'
#
loop_
_entity.id
_entity.type
_entity.pdbx_description
1 polymer ?
#
loop_
_entity_poly.entity_id
_entity_poly.type
_entity_poly.pdbx_seq_one_letter_code
_entity_poly.pdbx_strand_id
1 'polypeptide(L)'
;MGYPDGMCIDNDGMLWVALWQGWGVARFAPDGELLGKIEVPVERVTSCCFGGDNWDELYITTASRDLDEAGKAEQPQAGGVFHCKPGVSGPPTNLYLG
;
A
#
# COMPACT_ATOMS: atom_id res chain seq x y z
N MET A 1 -2.29 -12.83 -7.61
CA MET A 1 -1.82 -11.68 -6.78
C MET A 1 -2.49 -10.44 -7.32
N GLY A 2 -2.91 -9.72 -7.75
CA GLY A 2 -3.55 -8.51 -8.22
C GLY A 2 -2.69 -7.74 -9.21
N TYR A 3 -3.11 -6.54 -9.51
CA TYR A 3 -2.47 -5.68 -10.49
C TYR A 3 -1.69 -4.57 -9.77
N PRO A 4 -0.44 -4.28 -10.16
CA PRO A 4 0.30 -3.16 -9.58
C PRO A 4 -0.41 -1.83 -9.79
N ASP A 5 -0.50 -1.03 -8.73
CA ASP A 5 -1.02 0.34 -8.80
C ASP A 5 0.06 1.28 -8.24
N GLY A 6 -0.23 2.11 -7.26
CA GLY A 6 0.79 2.97 -6.68
C GLY A 6 1.90 2.21 -5.95
N MET A 7 3.07 2.82 -5.84
CA MET A 7 4.22 2.20 -5.20
C MET A 7 5.12 3.23 -4.52
N CYS A 8 5.92 2.76 -3.56
CA CYS A 8 6.96 3.57 -2.93
C CYS A 8 8.19 2.72 -2.65
N ILE A 9 9.27 3.36 -2.24
CA ILE A 9 10.55 2.70 -1.94
C ILE A 9 10.86 2.89 -0.46
N ASP A 10 11.48 1.89 0.17
CA ASP A 10 11.99 2.04 1.53
C ASP A 10 13.48 2.40 1.52
N ASN A 11 14.04 2.65 2.72
CA ASN A 11 15.45 3.04 2.85
C ASN A 11 16.42 1.91 2.55
N ASP A 12 15.94 0.68 2.49
CA ASP A 12 16.74 -0.48 2.09
C ASP A 12 16.73 -0.68 0.57
N GLY A 13 16.02 0.17 -0.17
CA GLY A 13 15.93 0.09 -1.62
C GLY A 13 14.88 -0.90 -2.13
N MET A 14 14.02 -1.42 -1.26
CA MET A 14 12.97 -2.36 -1.65
C MET A 14 11.71 -1.60 -2.07
N LEU A 15 10.97 -2.16 -3.02
CA LEU A 15 9.74 -1.58 -3.53
C LEU A 15 8.53 -2.10 -2.76
N TRP A 16 7.62 -1.20 -2.41
CA TRP A 16 6.33 -1.52 -1.84
C TRP A 16 5.26 -1.18 -2.88
N VAL A 17 4.53 -2.18 -3.34
CA VAL A 17 3.60 -2.07 -4.47
C VAL A 17 2.20 -2.36 -4.00
N ALA A 18 1.32 -1.37 -4.12
CA ALA A 18 -0.11 -1.55 -3.86
C ALA A 18 -0.72 -2.43 -4.96
N LEU A 19 -1.53 -3.40 -4.56
CA LEU A 19 -2.09 -4.39 -5.47
C LEU A 19 -3.60 -4.18 -5.62
N TRP A 20 -4.01 -3.63 -6.76
CA TRP A 20 -5.41 -3.54 -7.12
C TRP A 20 -5.96 -4.96 -7.32
N GLN A 21 -7.05 -5.28 -6.63
CA GLN A 21 -7.63 -6.62 -6.55
C GLN A 21 -6.73 -7.65 -5.85
N GLY A 22 -5.71 -7.18 -5.14
CA GLY A 22 -4.75 -8.06 -4.47
C GLY A 22 -4.82 -8.08 -2.94
N TRP A 23 -5.71 -7.31 -2.33
CA TRP A 23 -5.95 -7.30 -0.88
C TRP A 23 -4.71 -6.91 -0.05
N GLY A 24 -3.83 -6.13 -0.60
CA GLY A 24 -2.67 -5.71 0.15
C GLY A 24 -1.57 -5.01 -0.62
N VAL A 25 -0.43 -4.89 0.04
CA VAL A 25 0.78 -4.28 -0.47
C VAL A 25 1.89 -5.31 -0.44
N ALA A 26 2.56 -5.54 -1.55
CA ALA A 26 3.66 -6.48 -1.66
C ALA A 26 5.01 -5.76 -1.63
N ARG A 27 5.99 -6.36 -0.96
CA ARG A 27 7.37 -5.86 -0.92
C ARG A 27 8.23 -6.67 -1.86
N PHE A 28 8.93 -5.99 -2.76
CA PHE A 28 9.80 -6.63 -3.75
C PHE A 28 11.22 -6.11 -3.65
N ALA A 29 12.18 -7.00 -3.86
CA ALA A 29 13.57 -6.61 -4.11
C ALA A 29 13.69 -5.97 -5.50
N PRO A 30 14.76 -5.18 -5.75
CA PRO A 30 14.97 -4.54 -7.06
C PRO A 30 15.02 -5.52 -8.24
N ASP A 31 15.38 -6.78 -7.99
CA ASP A 31 15.41 -7.83 -9.03
C ASP A 31 14.04 -8.47 -9.27
N GLY A 32 12.99 -8.03 -8.56
CA GLY A 32 11.64 -8.56 -8.69
C GLY A 32 11.29 -9.67 -7.73
N GLU A 33 12.19 -10.07 -6.83
CA GLU A 33 11.90 -11.11 -5.85
C GLU A 33 10.86 -10.63 -4.83
N LEU A 34 9.80 -11.40 -4.63
CA LEU A 34 8.78 -11.12 -3.62
C LEU A 34 9.34 -11.42 -2.23
N LEU A 35 9.41 -10.40 -1.38
CA LEU A 35 9.95 -10.50 -0.03
C LEU A 35 8.86 -10.68 1.03
N GLY A 36 7.66 -10.18 0.79
CA GLY A 36 6.57 -10.28 1.74
C GLY A 36 5.35 -9.51 1.26
N LYS A 37 4.28 -9.59 2.05
CA LYS A 37 3.03 -8.91 1.75
C LYS A 37 2.35 -8.49 3.03
N ILE A 38 1.79 -7.27 3.05
CA ILE A 38 0.91 -6.78 4.11
C ILE A 38 -0.52 -6.88 3.57
N GLU A 39 -1.36 -7.66 4.26
CA GLU A 39 -2.75 -7.81 3.87
C GLU A 39 -3.64 -6.79 4.55
N VAL A 40 -4.63 -6.30 3.82
CA VAL A 40 -5.67 -5.41 4.35
C VAL A 40 -7.05 -5.98 3.98
N PRO A 41 -8.11 -5.63 4.73
CA PRO A 41 -9.44 -6.19 4.48
C PRO A 41 -10.19 -5.49 3.34
N VAL A 42 -9.47 -5.06 2.31
CA VAL A 42 -10.03 -4.41 1.12
C VAL A 42 -9.32 -4.94 -0.13
N GLU A 43 -10.10 -5.32 -1.12
CA GLU A 43 -9.59 -5.88 -2.37
C GLU A 43 -8.80 -4.86 -3.18
N ARG A 44 -9.32 -3.63 -3.30
CA ARG A 44 -8.76 -2.62 -4.21
C ARG A 44 -7.84 -1.66 -3.46
N VAL A 45 -6.59 -2.05 -3.35
CA VAL A 45 -5.53 -1.25 -2.76
C VAL A 45 -4.90 -0.38 -3.84
N THR A 46 -4.85 0.92 -3.63
CA THR A 46 -4.53 1.88 -4.69
C THR A 46 -3.12 2.44 -4.60
N SER A 47 -2.65 2.74 -3.40
CA SER A 47 -1.31 3.30 -3.24
C SER A 47 -0.78 3.07 -1.83
N CYS A 48 0.49 3.38 -1.63
CA CYS A 48 1.12 3.35 -0.33
C CYS A 48 2.24 4.38 -0.27
N CYS A 49 2.54 4.85 0.94
CA CYS A 49 3.67 5.75 1.17
C CYS A 49 4.13 5.63 2.62
N PHE A 50 5.38 5.97 2.87
CA PHE A 50 5.89 6.07 4.22
C PHE A 50 5.62 7.46 4.78
N GLY A 51 5.30 7.52 6.07
CA GLY A 51 5.03 8.77 6.79
C GLY A 51 5.24 8.60 8.28
N GLY A 52 4.70 9.52 9.06
CA GLY A 52 4.91 9.58 10.50
C GLY A 52 6.18 10.33 10.85
N ASP A 53 6.42 10.54 12.15
CA ASP A 53 7.54 11.35 12.63
C ASP A 53 8.91 10.77 12.25
N ASN A 54 9.00 9.45 12.17
CA ASN A 54 10.25 8.74 11.86
C ASN A 54 10.23 8.09 10.46
N TRP A 55 9.22 8.38 9.64
CA TRP A 55 9.03 7.80 8.30
C TRP A 55 8.99 6.27 8.31
N ASP A 56 8.57 5.67 9.43
CA ASP A 56 8.49 4.22 9.64
C ASP A 56 7.06 3.68 9.63
N GLU A 57 6.09 4.52 9.34
CA GLU A 57 4.69 4.11 9.19
C GLU A 57 4.34 4.05 7.71
N LEU A 58 3.82 2.90 7.29
CA LEU A 58 3.32 2.72 5.93
C LEU A 58 1.83 3.03 5.90
N TYR A 59 1.44 4.01 5.12
CA TYR A 59 0.06 4.39 4.88
C TYR A 59 -0.41 3.76 3.58
N ILE A 60 -1.60 3.16 3.60
CA ILE A 60 -2.15 2.38 2.49
C ILE A 60 -3.52 2.92 2.16
N THR A 61 -3.71 3.35 0.92
CA THR A 61 -5.01 3.85 0.45
C THR A 61 -5.76 2.76 -0.30
N THR A 62 -7.07 2.80 -0.21
CA THR A 62 -7.96 1.82 -0.82
C THR A 62 -9.12 2.51 -1.53
N ALA A 63 -9.86 1.75 -2.34
CA ALA A 63 -11.01 2.25 -3.07
C ALA A 63 -12.21 1.34 -2.91
N SER A 64 -13.40 1.94 -2.96
CA SER A 64 -14.68 1.21 -3.01
C SER A 64 -15.29 1.20 -4.42
N ARG A 65 -14.56 1.73 -5.39
CA ARG A 65 -15.02 1.86 -6.78
C ARG A 65 -15.43 0.52 -7.35
N ASP A 66 -16.55 0.51 -8.05
CA ASP A 66 -17.10 -0.66 -8.74
C ASP A 66 -17.52 -1.82 -7.83
N LEU A 67 -17.61 -1.60 -6.52
CA LEU A 67 -18.20 -2.57 -5.60
C LEU A 67 -19.70 -2.43 -5.62
N ASP A 68 -20.41 -3.56 -5.79
CA ASP A 68 -21.85 -3.61 -5.59
C ASP A 68 -22.18 -3.66 -4.08
N GLU A 69 -23.45 -3.74 -3.73
CA GLU A 69 -23.85 -3.74 -2.33
C GLU A 69 -23.32 -4.95 -1.56
N ALA A 70 -23.25 -6.11 -2.20
CA ALA A 70 -22.69 -7.31 -1.58
C ALA A 70 -21.19 -7.13 -1.34
N GLY A 71 -20.46 -6.55 -2.31
CA GLY A 71 -19.05 -6.25 -2.16
C GLY A 71 -18.78 -5.23 -1.07
N LYS A 72 -19.61 -4.19 -0.96
CA LYS A 72 -19.47 -3.19 0.12
C LYS A 72 -19.77 -3.79 1.49
N ALA A 73 -20.70 -4.73 1.57
CA ALA A 73 -21.02 -5.43 2.83
C ALA A 73 -19.86 -6.33 3.26
N GLU A 74 -19.18 -6.99 2.32
CA GLU A 74 -17.99 -7.80 2.61
C GLU A 74 -16.77 -6.95 2.94
N GLN A 75 -16.71 -5.72 2.42
CA GLN A 75 -15.57 -4.83 2.56
C GLN A 75 -16.02 -3.48 3.12
N PRO A 76 -16.50 -3.45 4.38
CA PRO A 76 -17.07 -2.21 4.94
C PRO A 76 -16.03 -1.09 5.08
N GLN A 77 -14.74 -1.40 5.03
CA GLN A 77 -13.67 -0.41 5.15
C GLN A 77 -13.10 0.02 3.79
N ALA A 78 -13.71 -0.43 2.68
CA ALA A 78 -13.28 -0.03 1.34
C ALA A 78 -13.39 1.49 1.17
N GLY A 79 -12.34 2.11 0.63
CA GLY A 79 -12.20 3.58 0.54
C GLY A 79 -11.49 4.18 1.74
N GLY A 80 -11.20 3.40 2.77
CA GLY A 80 -10.47 3.88 3.94
C GLY A 80 -8.97 3.90 3.74
N VAL A 81 -8.28 4.49 4.72
CA VAL A 81 -6.81 4.54 4.78
C VAL A 81 -6.35 3.68 5.94
N PHE A 82 -5.40 2.80 5.68
CA PHE A 82 -4.80 1.93 6.70
C PHE A 82 -3.37 2.36 6.96
N HIS A 83 -2.84 2.06 8.14
CA HIS A 83 -1.44 2.29 8.42
C HIS A 83 -0.89 1.19 9.32
N CYS A 84 0.42 0.96 9.21
CA CYS A 84 1.14 -0.01 10.04
C CYS A 84 2.61 0.37 10.10
N LYS A 85 3.34 -0.31 11.00
CA LYS A 85 4.81 -0.18 11.08
C LYS A 85 5.41 -1.50 10.58
N PRO A 86 5.85 -1.55 9.33
CA PRO A 86 6.32 -2.83 8.74
C PRO A 86 7.73 -3.23 9.18
N GLY A 87 8.40 -2.46 10.01
CA GLY A 87 9.74 -2.76 10.50
C GLY A 87 10.87 -2.12 9.69
N VAL A 88 10.53 -1.32 8.69
CA VAL A 88 11.49 -0.53 7.90
C VAL A 88 10.95 0.89 7.76
N SER A 89 11.82 1.81 7.38
CA SER A 89 11.43 3.21 7.15
C SER A 89 11.62 3.57 5.68
N GLY A 90 10.94 4.63 5.24
CA GLY A 90 11.10 5.18 3.91
C GLY A 90 11.82 6.53 3.94
N PRO A 91 12.28 7.00 2.77
CA PRO A 91 12.86 8.33 2.68
C PRO A 91 11.76 9.39 2.86
N PRO A 92 12.12 10.60 3.35
CA PRO A 92 11.17 11.69 3.43
C PRO A 92 10.58 12.00 2.05
N THR A 93 9.30 12.37 2.04
CA THR A 93 8.63 12.75 0.81
C THR A 93 9.26 14.02 0.24
N ASN A 94 9.59 14.01 -1.05
CA ASN A 94 10.10 15.19 -1.71
C ASN A 94 8.99 16.23 -1.87
N LEU A 95 9.32 17.47 -1.51
CA LEU A 95 8.37 18.57 -1.68
C LEU A 95 8.42 19.08 -3.11
N TYR A 96 7.24 19.29 -3.67
CA TYR A 96 7.12 19.94 -4.97
C TYR A 96 7.19 21.46 -4.77
N LEU A 97 8.19 22.11 -5.35
CA LEU A 97 8.45 23.53 -5.14
C LEU A 97 7.99 24.42 -6.31
N GLY A 98 7.29 23.89 -7.22
CA GLY A 98 6.77 24.70 -8.25
C GLY A 98 6.69 24.40 -9.57
#